data_b05d21931fc291a764a92e2709c42eb3
#
_entry.id   b05d21931fc291a764a92e2709c42eb3
#
_cell.length_a   1.000
_cell.length_b   1.000
_cell.length_c   1.000
_cell.angle_alpha   90.00
_cell.angle_beta   90.00
_cell.angle_gamma   90.00
#
_symmetry.space_group_name_H-M   'P 1'
#
loop_
_entity.id
_entity.type
_entity.pdbx_description
1 polymer ?
#
loop_
_entity_poly.entity_id
_entity_poly.type
_entity_poly.pdbx_seq_one_letter_code
_entity_poly.pdbx_strand_id
1 'polypeptide(L)'
;MSVDPPSVRAQAALRAGDLAELNFVGFSEDGARFAYEQFGVQDGSGFGYSQFYFVDAAKNAWAGPSVAVEDEKGDSLEAVRARARKAAEPSLQKFGIVSGNTGDHLLSHPTTDLGVEDRTAKFRFPSAPEPYELRLEETPVKNAVCEERSQPAALLTVNLTFGGNARVLQKDAALPRSRGACPGGYRVQDVYVYKNTLAVFLNVYTAGFEGPDMRYLALGAPLETK
;
A
#
# COMPACT_ATOMS: atom_id res chain seq x y z
N MET A 1 -8.69 -28.85 -20.66
CA MET A 1 -7.70 -27.92 -20.10
C MET A 1 -8.49 -26.77 -19.52
N SER A 2 -8.57 -26.68 -18.18
CA SER A 2 -9.19 -25.54 -17.51
C SER A 2 -8.17 -24.39 -17.57
N VAL A 3 -8.49 -23.34 -18.28
CA VAL A 3 -7.68 -22.12 -18.26
C VAL A 3 -8.11 -21.38 -17.01
N ASP A 4 -7.20 -21.24 -16.04
CA ASP A 4 -7.46 -20.45 -14.85
C ASP A 4 -7.84 -19.01 -15.27
N PRO A 5 -8.87 -18.40 -14.65
CA PRO A 5 -9.22 -17.03 -14.95
C PRO A 5 -8.02 -16.11 -14.62
N PRO A 6 -7.79 -15.06 -15.42
CA PRO A 6 -6.71 -14.10 -15.15
C PRO A 6 -6.86 -13.53 -13.75
N SER A 7 -5.74 -13.34 -13.06
CA SER A 7 -5.74 -12.71 -11.74
C SER A 7 -6.31 -11.28 -11.80
N VAL A 8 -6.83 -10.76 -10.69
CA VAL A 8 -7.33 -9.37 -10.60
C VAL A 8 -6.26 -8.39 -11.09
N ARG A 9 -4.98 -8.65 -10.83
CA ARG A 9 -3.85 -7.85 -11.33
C ARG A 9 -3.74 -7.83 -12.85
N ALA A 10 -3.86 -9.01 -13.48
CA ALA A 10 -3.83 -9.08 -14.93
C ALA A 10 -5.02 -8.34 -15.56
N GLN A 11 -6.16 -8.35 -14.89
CA GLN A 11 -7.33 -7.56 -15.29
C GLN A 11 -7.08 -6.05 -15.11
N ALA A 12 -6.44 -5.62 -14.00
CA ALA A 12 -6.08 -4.23 -13.78
C ALA A 12 -5.11 -3.68 -14.83
N ALA A 13 -4.18 -4.52 -15.30
CA ALA A 13 -3.27 -4.15 -16.39
C ALA A 13 -3.97 -3.99 -17.74
N LEU A 14 -5.14 -4.62 -17.94
CA LEU A 14 -5.89 -4.60 -19.19
C LEU A 14 -7.02 -3.56 -19.21
N ARG A 15 -7.56 -3.20 -18.05
CA ARG A 15 -8.66 -2.25 -17.90
C ARG A 15 -8.43 -1.48 -16.59
N ALA A 16 -7.90 -0.29 -16.69
CA ALA A 16 -7.68 0.57 -15.52
C ALA A 16 -9.04 1.05 -14.98
N GLY A 17 -9.37 0.63 -13.76
CA GLY A 17 -10.34 1.30 -12.90
C GLY A 17 -9.69 2.50 -12.21
N ASP A 18 -10.12 2.82 -10.99
CA ASP A 18 -9.52 3.88 -10.17
C ASP A 18 -8.17 3.40 -9.60
N LEU A 19 -7.08 3.84 -10.22
CA LEU A 19 -5.72 3.60 -9.74
C LEU A 19 -5.24 4.79 -8.92
N ALA A 20 -5.14 4.60 -7.60
CA ALA A 20 -4.59 5.62 -6.72
C ALA A 20 -3.12 5.91 -7.04
N GLU A 21 -2.71 7.16 -6.86
CA GLU A 21 -1.32 7.58 -6.83
C GLU A 21 -0.81 7.64 -5.39
N LEU A 22 0.48 7.34 -5.19
CA LEU A 22 1.17 7.38 -3.91
C LEU A 22 2.02 8.65 -3.79
N ASN A 23 1.87 9.35 -2.68
CA ASN A 23 2.81 10.35 -2.23
C ASN A 23 3.33 9.93 -0.84
N PHE A 24 4.56 9.45 -0.77
CA PHE A 24 5.20 9.17 0.51
C PHE A 24 5.60 10.50 1.16
N VAL A 25 4.88 10.91 2.21
CA VAL A 25 5.08 12.21 2.88
C VAL A 25 6.41 12.23 3.62
N GLY A 26 6.74 11.15 4.33
CA GLY A 26 8.01 11.00 5.03
C GLY A 26 7.90 10.31 6.38
N PHE A 27 9.06 10.05 6.97
CA PHE A 27 9.21 9.53 8.32
C PHE A 27 9.20 10.65 9.36
N SER A 28 8.88 10.30 10.60
CA SER A 28 9.19 11.13 11.78
C SER A 28 10.71 11.23 11.97
N GLU A 29 11.15 12.26 12.68
CA GLU A 29 12.58 12.48 12.91
C GLU A 29 13.27 11.26 13.56
N ASP A 30 12.60 10.59 14.50
CA ASP A 30 13.08 9.39 15.16
C ASP A 30 12.98 8.11 14.33
N GLY A 31 12.23 8.16 13.21
CA GLY A 31 11.93 7.01 12.35
C GLY A 31 10.83 6.09 12.90
N ALA A 32 10.24 6.38 14.06
CA ALA A 32 9.25 5.50 14.67
C ALA A 32 7.92 5.47 13.92
N ARG A 33 7.63 6.52 13.16
CA ARG A 33 6.37 6.67 12.40
C ARG A 33 6.65 7.17 10.99
N PHE A 34 5.69 6.97 10.12
CA PHE A 34 5.68 7.59 8.81
C PHE A 34 4.25 7.90 8.36
N ALA A 35 4.13 8.78 7.37
CA ALA A 35 2.87 9.12 6.76
C ALA A 35 2.95 9.04 5.24
N TYR A 36 1.82 8.74 4.61
CA TYR A 36 1.66 8.78 3.18
C TYR A 36 0.27 9.29 2.80
N GLU A 37 0.16 9.83 1.61
CA GLU A 37 -1.07 10.21 0.93
C GLU A 37 -1.32 9.24 -0.21
N GLN A 38 -2.54 8.74 -0.34
CA GLN A 38 -3.03 8.19 -1.59
C GLN A 38 -4.12 9.10 -2.14
N PHE A 39 -4.12 9.31 -3.45
CA PHE A 39 -5.03 10.24 -4.11
C PHE A 39 -5.33 9.76 -5.53
N GLY A 40 -6.39 10.29 -6.10
CA GLY A 40 -6.80 9.96 -7.45
C GLY A 40 -8.14 10.58 -7.80
N VAL A 41 -8.72 10.07 -8.89
CA VAL A 41 -10.05 10.43 -9.35
C VAL A 41 -10.88 9.16 -9.36
N GLN A 42 -12.04 9.20 -8.71
CA GLN A 42 -12.95 8.06 -8.61
C GLN A 42 -13.49 7.69 -9.98
N ASP A 43 -13.45 6.38 -10.25
CA ASP A 43 -14.09 5.78 -11.39
C ASP A 43 -15.62 5.99 -11.35
N GLY A 44 -16.21 6.36 -12.44
CA GLY A 44 -17.64 6.62 -12.59
C GLY A 44 -18.11 8.01 -12.17
N SER A 45 -17.71 8.57 -11.02
CA SER A 45 -18.09 9.92 -10.60
C SER A 45 -17.22 11.02 -11.19
N GLY A 46 -15.96 10.70 -11.46
CA GLY A 46 -14.94 11.67 -11.86
C GLY A 46 -14.50 12.61 -10.72
N PHE A 47 -14.89 12.35 -9.48
CA PHE A 47 -14.55 13.18 -8.35
C PHE A 47 -13.15 12.86 -7.81
N GLY A 48 -12.39 13.92 -7.51
CA GLY A 48 -11.08 13.79 -6.89
C GLY A 48 -11.18 13.36 -5.43
N TYR A 49 -10.20 12.57 -4.98
CA TYR A 49 -10.04 12.23 -3.56
C TYR A 49 -8.58 12.31 -3.15
N SER A 50 -8.35 12.54 -1.85
CA SER A 50 -7.04 12.47 -1.21
C SER A 50 -7.18 12.00 0.24
N GLN A 51 -6.35 11.05 0.63
CA GLN A 51 -6.40 10.44 1.95
C GLN A 51 -4.99 10.26 2.52
N PHE A 52 -4.79 10.83 3.72
CA PHE A 52 -3.55 10.69 4.49
C PHE A 52 -3.66 9.60 5.53
N TYR A 53 -2.60 8.80 5.62
CA TYR A 53 -2.46 7.74 6.60
C TYR A 53 -1.20 7.93 7.43
N PHE A 54 -1.27 7.49 8.70
CA PHE A 54 -0.20 7.60 9.66
C PHE A 54 0.08 6.22 10.24
N VAL A 55 1.33 5.76 10.15
CA VAL A 55 1.74 4.41 10.54
C VAL A 55 2.73 4.47 11.69
N ASP A 56 2.47 3.67 12.74
CA ASP A 56 3.44 3.30 13.78
C ASP A 56 4.21 2.08 13.26
N ALA A 57 5.46 2.30 12.88
CA ALA A 57 6.24 1.29 12.19
C ALA A 57 6.60 0.09 13.07
N ALA A 58 6.85 0.32 14.36
CA ALA A 58 7.20 -0.75 15.30
C ALA A 58 6.03 -1.71 15.56
N LYS A 59 4.80 -1.19 15.52
CA LYS A 59 3.58 -1.96 15.73
C LYS A 59 2.97 -2.50 14.44
N ASN A 60 3.44 -2.04 13.29
CA ASN A 60 2.79 -2.26 12.01
C ASN A 60 1.29 -1.94 12.05
N ALA A 61 0.94 -0.78 12.56
CA ALA A 61 -0.43 -0.38 12.84
C ALA A 61 -0.64 1.11 12.58
N TRP A 62 -1.89 1.52 12.46
CA TRP A 62 -2.22 2.93 12.35
C TRP A 62 -1.83 3.69 13.63
N ALA A 63 -1.09 4.77 13.50
CA ALA A 63 -0.73 5.67 14.61
C ALA A 63 -1.92 6.55 15.04
N GLY A 64 -2.89 6.71 14.17
CA GLY A 64 -4.13 7.46 14.40
C GLY A 64 -5.10 7.33 13.23
N PRO A 65 -6.24 8.04 13.30
CA PRO A 65 -7.22 8.04 12.21
C PRO A 65 -6.63 8.62 10.94
N SER A 66 -7.05 8.11 9.79
CA SER A 66 -6.77 8.71 8.48
C SER A 66 -7.52 10.03 8.33
N VAL A 67 -7.00 10.91 7.47
CA VAL A 67 -7.66 12.14 7.06
C VAL A 67 -8.02 12.02 5.59
N ALA A 68 -9.32 12.03 5.29
CA ALA A 68 -9.82 11.90 3.93
C ALA A 68 -10.59 13.17 3.51
N VAL A 69 -10.38 13.58 2.27
CA VAL A 69 -11.18 14.61 1.59
C VAL A 69 -11.58 14.07 0.23
N GLU A 70 -12.86 14.11 -0.05
CA GLU A 70 -13.44 13.81 -1.35
C GLU A 70 -14.05 15.11 -1.92
N ASP A 71 -14.04 15.21 -3.23
CA ASP A 71 -14.71 16.30 -3.90
C ASP A 71 -16.16 15.92 -4.22
N GLU A 72 -17.05 16.89 -4.06
CA GLU A 72 -18.48 16.75 -4.41
C GLU A 72 -18.93 17.85 -5.38
N LYS A 73 -18.00 18.71 -5.81
CA LYS A 73 -18.33 19.95 -6.55
C LYS A 73 -17.65 20.08 -7.90
N GLY A 74 -16.77 19.13 -8.26
CA GLY A 74 -16.00 19.19 -9.50
C GLY A 74 -14.75 20.09 -9.38
N ASP A 75 -14.19 20.22 -8.19
CA ASP A 75 -12.91 20.91 -7.98
C ASP A 75 -11.77 20.12 -8.63
N SER A 76 -10.67 20.79 -8.92
CA SER A 76 -9.48 20.09 -9.41
C SER A 76 -8.90 19.15 -8.36
N LEU A 77 -8.29 18.05 -8.79
CA LEU A 77 -7.60 17.10 -7.90
C LEU A 77 -6.56 17.80 -7.02
N GLU A 78 -5.86 18.80 -7.57
CA GLU A 78 -4.90 19.61 -6.81
C GLU A 78 -5.56 20.37 -5.66
N ALA A 79 -6.74 20.95 -5.87
CA ALA A 79 -7.49 21.65 -4.82
C ALA A 79 -7.97 20.70 -3.73
N VAL A 80 -8.41 19.49 -4.11
CA VAL A 80 -8.79 18.41 -3.18
C VAL A 80 -7.59 18.01 -2.31
N ARG A 81 -6.44 17.76 -2.92
CA ARG A 81 -5.19 17.42 -2.22
C ARG A 81 -4.73 18.53 -1.27
N ALA A 82 -4.83 19.79 -1.70
CA ALA A 82 -4.48 20.93 -0.84
C ALA A 82 -5.36 21.00 0.41
N ARG A 83 -6.67 20.75 0.29
CA ARG A 83 -7.59 20.65 1.43
C ARG A 83 -7.24 19.50 2.35
N ALA A 84 -6.97 18.33 1.79
CA ALA A 84 -6.60 17.14 2.57
C ALA A 84 -5.29 17.37 3.33
N ARG A 85 -4.28 17.96 2.70
CA ARG A 85 -3.01 18.31 3.35
C ARG A 85 -3.21 19.26 4.51
N LYS A 86 -4.00 20.32 4.31
CA LYS A 86 -4.34 21.28 5.37
C LYS A 86 -5.06 20.59 6.54
N ALA A 87 -5.99 19.68 6.25
CA ALA A 87 -6.69 18.92 7.28
C ALA A 87 -5.78 17.91 8.01
N ALA A 88 -4.76 17.37 7.33
CA ALA A 88 -3.80 16.42 7.88
C ALA A 88 -2.71 17.08 8.74
N GLU A 89 -2.48 18.39 8.59
CA GLU A 89 -1.40 19.13 9.26
C GLU A 89 -1.33 18.91 10.79
N PRO A 90 -2.44 18.95 11.57
CA PRO A 90 -2.38 18.68 13.00
C PRO A 90 -1.88 17.27 13.32
N SER A 91 -2.22 16.27 12.47
CA SER A 91 -1.77 14.89 12.66
C SER A 91 -0.31 14.72 12.24
N LEU A 92 0.13 15.37 11.17
CA LEU A 92 1.53 15.40 10.75
C LEU A 92 2.41 15.93 11.88
N GLN A 93 2.02 17.06 12.49
CA GLN A 93 2.73 17.65 13.63
C GLN A 93 2.67 16.75 14.87
N LYS A 94 1.50 16.23 15.23
CA LYS A 94 1.31 15.34 16.38
C LYS A 94 2.19 14.11 16.32
N PHE A 95 2.37 13.52 15.13
CA PHE A 95 3.17 12.32 14.93
C PHE A 95 4.64 12.61 14.60
N GLY A 96 5.02 13.89 14.54
CA GLY A 96 6.38 14.32 14.26
C GLY A 96 6.85 14.01 12.85
N ILE A 97 5.93 13.94 11.89
CA ILE A 97 6.26 13.63 10.48
C ILE A 97 7.01 14.80 9.86
N VAL A 98 8.18 14.51 9.31
CA VAL A 98 9.01 15.49 8.58
C VAL A 98 8.77 15.32 7.09
N SER A 99 8.03 16.24 6.49
CA SER A 99 7.74 16.20 5.05
C SER A 99 9.03 16.19 4.23
N GLY A 100 9.13 15.25 3.28
CA GLY A 100 10.32 15.05 2.43
C GLY A 100 11.40 14.17 3.07
N ASN A 101 11.30 13.80 4.35
CA ASN A 101 12.20 12.84 4.98
C ASN A 101 11.79 11.40 4.58
N THR A 102 12.05 11.03 3.33
CA THR A 102 11.67 9.71 2.80
C THR A 102 12.71 8.62 3.06
N GLY A 103 13.89 8.99 3.57
CA GLY A 103 15.00 8.05 3.73
C GLY A 103 15.52 7.53 2.38
N ASP A 104 16.09 6.33 2.40
CA ASP A 104 16.60 5.66 1.20
C ASP A 104 15.49 4.90 0.50
N HIS A 105 15.25 5.18 -0.78
CA HIS A 105 14.34 4.45 -1.63
C HIS A 105 15.07 3.25 -2.24
N LEU A 106 14.78 2.05 -1.76
CA LEU A 106 15.56 0.85 -2.07
C LEU A 106 14.99 0.00 -3.20
N LEU A 107 13.70 0.13 -3.46
CA LEU A 107 12.99 -0.63 -4.49
C LEU A 107 11.80 0.16 -4.99
N SER A 108 11.60 0.16 -6.31
CA SER A 108 10.40 0.65 -6.95
C SER A 108 9.98 -0.27 -8.10
N HIS A 109 8.73 -0.71 -8.06
CA HIS A 109 8.08 -1.47 -9.13
C HIS A 109 6.88 -0.65 -9.64
N PRO A 110 7.06 0.23 -10.62
CA PRO A 110 5.97 1.03 -11.17
C PRO A 110 4.81 0.14 -11.62
N THR A 111 3.58 0.60 -11.46
CA THR A 111 2.37 -0.13 -11.85
C THR A 111 2.33 -0.47 -13.36
N THR A 112 3.09 0.27 -14.16
CA THR A 112 3.27 0.05 -15.60
C THR A 112 4.24 -1.08 -15.94
N ASP A 113 5.05 -1.54 -14.99
CA ASP A 113 6.00 -2.63 -15.21
C ASP A 113 5.32 -3.98 -14.97
N LEU A 114 4.81 -4.58 -16.02
CA LEU A 114 4.09 -5.85 -16.01
C LEU A 114 5.02 -7.08 -15.99
N GLY A 115 6.32 -6.90 -16.17
CA GLY A 115 7.30 -7.98 -16.24
C GLY A 115 7.93 -8.35 -14.89
N VAL A 116 7.67 -7.57 -13.85
CA VAL A 116 8.27 -7.78 -12.54
C VAL A 116 7.62 -8.94 -11.80
N GLU A 117 8.44 -9.79 -11.18
CA GLU A 117 8.00 -10.75 -10.15
C GLU A 117 7.49 -9.97 -8.94
N ASP A 118 6.20 -9.87 -8.82
CA ASP A 118 5.53 -8.94 -7.94
C ASP A 118 5.12 -9.53 -6.58
N ARG A 119 5.35 -10.85 -6.37
CA ARG A 119 5.15 -11.54 -5.10
C ARG A 119 6.42 -11.71 -4.29
N THR A 120 7.58 -11.50 -4.90
CA THR A 120 8.88 -11.56 -4.24
C THR A 120 9.68 -10.35 -4.64
N ALA A 121 10.19 -9.61 -3.66
CA ALA A 121 11.02 -8.43 -3.90
C ALA A 121 12.30 -8.50 -3.07
N LYS A 122 13.45 -8.33 -3.73
CA LYS A 122 14.75 -8.30 -3.07
C LYS A 122 15.30 -6.88 -3.10
N PHE A 123 15.78 -6.43 -1.95
CA PHE A 123 16.42 -5.13 -1.81
C PHE A 123 17.59 -5.22 -0.84
N ARG A 124 18.52 -4.29 -0.97
CA ARG A 124 19.70 -4.23 -0.12
C ARG A 124 19.77 -2.87 0.59
N PHE A 125 19.86 -2.92 1.88
CA PHE A 125 20.21 -1.75 2.67
C PHE A 125 21.74 -1.56 2.67
N PRO A 126 22.27 -0.33 2.47
CA PRO A 126 23.71 -0.12 2.26
C PRO A 126 24.63 -0.72 3.33
N SER A 127 24.19 -0.73 4.59
CA SER A 127 24.96 -1.29 5.72
C SER A 127 24.68 -2.77 5.98
N ALA A 128 23.75 -3.40 5.25
CA ALA A 128 23.42 -4.81 5.47
C ALA A 128 24.37 -5.73 4.69
N PRO A 129 24.91 -6.80 5.30
CA PRO A 129 25.82 -7.72 4.61
C PRO A 129 25.11 -8.53 3.52
N GLU A 130 23.82 -8.80 3.67
CA GLU A 130 23.01 -9.58 2.76
C GLU A 130 21.75 -8.82 2.31
N PRO A 131 21.14 -9.19 1.19
CA PRO A 131 19.86 -8.62 0.79
C PRO A 131 18.73 -9.10 1.69
N TYR A 132 17.73 -8.24 1.85
CA TYR A 132 16.42 -8.61 2.38
C TYR A 132 15.55 -9.16 1.26
N GLU A 133 14.66 -10.08 1.59
CA GLU A 133 13.65 -10.58 0.68
C GLU A 133 12.27 -10.44 1.31
N LEU A 134 11.37 -9.72 0.61
CA LEU A 134 9.94 -9.71 0.90
C LEU A 134 9.25 -10.77 0.07
N ARG A 135 8.36 -11.54 0.69
CA ARG A 135 7.50 -12.51 0.01
C ARG A 135 6.05 -12.31 0.38
N LEU A 136 5.21 -12.16 -0.63
CA LEU A 136 3.75 -12.11 -0.50
C LEU A 136 3.17 -13.49 -0.75
N GLU A 137 2.28 -13.93 0.15
CA GLU A 137 1.49 -15.14 0.02
C GLU A 137 0.01 -14.78 0.06
N GLU A 138 -0.71 -15.13 -0.99
CA GLU A 138 -2.14 -14.92 -1.11
C GLU A 138 -2.86 -16.24 -0.87
N THR A 139 -3.74 -16.27 0.13
CA THR A 139 -4.59 -17.45 0.41
C THR A 139 -6.02 -17.13 -0.04
N PRO A 140 -6.51 -17.73 -1.13
CA PRO A 140 -7.87 -17.52 -1.60
C PRO A 140 -8.91 -17.85 -0.52
N VAL A 141 -9.94 -17.03 -0.41
CA VAL A 141 -11.05 -17.26 0.53
C VAL A 141 -12.39 -17.10 -0.17
N LYS A 142 -13.36 -17.91 0.27
CA LYS A 142 -14.75 -17.76 -0.17
C LYS A 142 -15.40 -16.64 0.63
N ASN A 143 -16.05 -15.73 -0.08
CA ASN A 143 -16.84 -14.66 0.50
C ASN A 143 -18.08 -14.44 -0.38
N ALA A 144 -19.28 -14.54 0.18
CA ALA A 144 -20.53 -14.48 -0.57
C ALA A 144 -20.66 -13.21 -1.42
N VAL A 145 -20.27 -12.04 -0.89
CA VAL A 145 -20.34 -10.77 -1.61
C VAL A 145 -19.37 -10.75 -2.79
N CYS A 146 -18.20 -11.38 -2.64
CA CYS A 146 -17.22 -11.46 -3.71
C CYS A 146 -17.61 -12.47 -4.79
N GLU A 147 -18.20 -13.59 -4.36
CA GLU A 147 -18.72 -14.62 -5.29
C GLU A 147 -19.87 -14.06 -6.15
N GLU A 148 -20.82 -13.31 -5.55
CA GLU A 148 -21.89 -12.62 -6.28
C GLU A 148 -21.36 -11.65 -7.34
N ARG A 149 -20.21 -11.01 -7.08
CA ARG A 149 -19.54 -10.09 -8.00
C ARG A 149 -18.59 -10.77 -8.96
N SER A 150 -18.42 -12.09 -8.89
CA SER A 150 -17.43 -12.85 -9.63
C SER A 150 -16.00 -12.32 -9.44
N GLN A 151 -15.70 -11.84 -8.24
CA GLN A 151 -14.41 -11.26 -7.87
C GLN A 151 -13.64 -12.18 -6.93
N PRO A 152 -12.33 -12.39 -7.15
CA PRO A 152 -11.50 -13.13 -6.22
C PRO A 152 -11.32 -12.34 -4.92
N ALA A 153 -11.15 -13.08 -3.82
CA ALA A 153 -10.77 -12.51 -2.54
C ALA A 153 -9.67 -13.37 -1.90
N ALA A 154 -8.67 -12.73 -1.30
CA ALA A 154 -7.56 -13.43 -0.68
C ALA A 154 -7.10 -12.77 0.61
N LEU A 155 -6.68 -13.61 1.57
CA LEU A 155 -5.93 -13.18 2.74
C LEU A 155 -4.46 -13.00 2.35
N LEU A 156 -3.83 -11.99 2.93
CA LEU A 156 -2.42 -11.67 2.70
C LEU A 156 -1.55 -12.12 3.87
N THR A 157 -0.46 -12.80 3.56
CA THR A 157 0.69 -12.95 4.46
C THR A 157 1.91 -12.30 3.82
N VAL A 158 2.65 -11.50 4.58
CA VAL A 158 3.90 -10.87 4.13
C VAL A 158 5.03 -11.32 5.03
N ASN A 159 6.01 -11.97 4.45
CA ASN A 159 7.22 -12.43 5.12
C ASN A 159 8.41 -11.56 4.72
N LEU A 160 9.25 -11.21 5.70
CA LEU A 160 10.54 -10.58 5.49
C LEU A 160 11.64 -11.55 5.91
N THR A 161 12.56 -11.85 5.00
CA THR A 161 13.71 -12.73 5.25
C THR A 161 15.01 -11.94 5.19
N PHE A 162 15.92 -12.19 6.15
CA PHE A 162 17.26 -11.64 6.20
C PHE A 162 18.20 -12.66 6.86
N GLY A 163 19.35 -12.94 6.24
CA GLY A 163 20.35 -13.88 6.79
C GLY A 163 19.77 -15.26 7.08
N GLY A 164 18.84 -15.75 6.25
CA GLY A 164 18.15 -17.03 6.46
C GLY A 164 17.05 -17.03 7.52
N ASN A 165 16.86 -15.94 8.26
CA ASN A 165 15.79 -15.80 9.25
C ASN A 165 14.57 -15.11 8.61
N ALA A 166 13.40 -15.75 8.71
CA ALA A 166 12.14 -15.18 8.24
C ALA A 166 11.28 -14.71 9.42
N ARG A 167 10.65 -13.54 9.25
CA ARG A 167 9.62 -13.04 10.17
C ARG A 167 8.38 -12.60 9.41
N VAL A 168 7.22 -12.78 10.02
CA VAL A 168 5.94 -12.33 9.47
C VAL A 168 5.77 -10.84 9.78
N LEU A 169 5.63 -10.00 8.75
CA LEU A 169 5.29 -8.58 8.90
C LEU A 169 3.78 -8.38 8.99
N GLN A 170 3.02 -9.13 8.19
CA GLN A 170 1.56 -9.06 8.12
C GLN A 170 1.01 -10.47 7.94
N LYS A 171 -0.08 -10.78 8.65
CA LYS A 171 -0.87 -11.99 8.44
C LYS A 171 -2.33 -11.69 8.72
N ASP A 172 -3.15 -11.81 7.71
CA ASP A 172 -4.58 -11.61 7.84
C ASP A 172 -5.25 -12.84 8.46
N ALA A 173 -6.07 -12.63 9.49
CA ALA A 173 -6.93 -13.66 10.07
C ALA A 173 -8.30 -13.73 9.37
N ALA A 174 -8.73 -12.63 8.75
CA ALA A 174 -9.97 -12.49 8.00
C ALA A 174 -9.80 -11.36 6.96
N LEU A 175 -10.71 -11.25 5.99
CA LEU A 175 -10.70 -10.15 5.02
C LEU A 175 -10.83 -8.80 5.73
N PRO A 176 -9.81 -7.93 5.64
CA PRO A 176 -9.84 -6.66 6.33
C PRO A 176 -10.74 -5.67 5.59
N ARG A 177 -11.73 -5.12 6.29
CA ARG A 177 -12.65 -4.12 5.73
C ARG A 177 -11.95 -2.85 5.24
N SER A 178 -10.81 -2.51 5.83
CA SER A 178 -10.00 -1.34 5.47
C SER A 178 -9.34 -1.42 4.09
N ARG A 179 -9.39 -2.58 3.45
CA ARG A 179 -8.83 -2.79 2.09
C ARG A 179 -9.90 -2.80 1.00
N GLY A 180 -11.12 -2.35 1.31
CA GLY A 180 -12.23 -2.34 0.37
C GLY A 180 -12.94 -3.69 0.24
N ALA A 181 -13.83 -3.77 -0.74
CA ALA A 181 -14.55 -4.99 -1.05
C ALA A 181 -13.66 -5.93 -1.88
N CYS A 182 -13.61 -7.19 -1.52
CA CYS A 182 -12.98 -8.24 -2.31
C CYS A 182 -11.49 -7.97 -2.64
N PRO A 183 -10.62 -7.73 -1.65
CA PRO A 183 -9.18 -7.60 -1.91
C PRO A 183 -8.66 -8.95 -2.44
N GLY A 184 -8.20 -8.96 -3.67
CA GLY A 184 -7.92 -10.23 -4.38
C GLY A 184 -6.61 -10.23 -5.17
N GLY A 185 -5.76 -9.25 -4.98
CA GLY A 185 -4.45 -9.20 -5.58
C GLY A 185 -3.54 -8.22 -4.85
N TYR A 186 -2.29 -8.61 -4.65
CA TYR A 186 -1.29 -7.79 -3.97
C TYR A 186 0.01 -7.78 -4.75
N ARG A 187 0.73 -6.65 -4.66
CA ARG A 187 2.01 -6.46 -5.33
C ARG A 187 2.92 -5.59 -4.46
N VAL A 188 4.21 -5.92 -4.36
CA VAL A 188 5.19 -5.00 -3.78
C VAL A 188 5.44 -3.87 -4.77
N GLN A 189 5.26 -2.63 -4.35
CA GLN A 189 5.56 -1.47 -5.19
C GLN A 189 6.82 -0.76 -4.76
N ASP A 190 6.86 -0.22 -3.54
CA ASP A 190 7.98 0.58 -3.07
C ASP A 190 8.49 0.11 -1.72
N VAL A 191 9.79 0.25 -1.50
CA VAL A 191 10.45 -0.01 -0.23
C VAL A 191 11.35 1.16 0.12
N TYR A 192 11.13 1.74 1.30
CA TYR A 192 11.93 2.82 1.86
C TYR A 192 12.51 2.40 3.20
N VAL A 193 13.69 2.93 3.51
CA VAL A 193 14.35 2.74 4.81
C VAL A 193 14.85 4.08 5.32
N TYR A 194 14.55 4.36 6.59
CA TYR A 194 15.12 5.50 7.30
C TYR A 194 15.56 5.05 8.68
N LYS A 195 16.83 5.33 9.02
CA LYS A 195 17.47 4.75 10.21
C LYS A 195 17.32 3.21 10.17
N ASN A 196 16.67 2.64 11.18
CA ASN A 196 16.41 1.20 11.24
C ASN A 196 14.92 0.88 11.03
N THR A 197 14.21 1.68 10.26
CA THR A 197 12.78 1.52 10.01
C THR A 197 12.51 1.30 8.53
N LEU A 198 11.80 0.22 8.26
CA LEU A 198 11.31 -0.16 6.94
C LEU A 198 9.89 0.39 6.74
N ALA A 199 9.63 1.00 5.60
CA ALA A 199 8.30 1.26 5.08
C ALA A 199 8.14 0.53 3.75
N VAL A 200 7.14 -0.34 3.66
CA VAL A 200 6.81 -1.12 2.46
C VAL A 200 5.45 -0.68 1.97
N PHE A 201 5.34 -0.33 0.70
CA PHE A 201 4.07 -0.02 0.04
C PHE A 201 3.68 -1.16 -0.89
N LEU A 202 2.49 -1.68 -0.68
CA LEU A 202 1.88 -2.72 -1.50
C LEU A 202 0.71 -2.12 -2.27
N ASN A 203 0.57 -2.47 -3.55
CA ASN A 203 -0.69 -2.30 -4.25
C ASN A 203 -1.69 -3.34 -3.74
N VAL A 204 -2.92 -2.92 -3.57
CA VAL A 204 -4.08 -3.77 -3.25
C VAL A 204 -5.10 -3.59 -4.33
N TYR A 205 -5.43 -4.66 -5.05
CA TYR A 205 -6.44 -4.64 -6.08
C TYR A 205 -7.77 -5.15 -5.53
N THR A 206 -8.83 -4.40 -5.81
CA THR A 206 -10.20 -4.70 -5.36
C THR A 206 -11.17 -4.58 -6.51
N ALA A 207 -12.43 -4.99 -6.29
CA ALA A 207 -13.49 -4.76 -7.27
C ALA A 207 -13.78 -3.26 -7.41
N GLY A 208 -13.70 -2.73 -8.62
CA GLY A 208 -14.11 -1.40 -9.00
C GLY A 208 -15.32 -1.40 -9.94
N PHE A 209 -15.74 -0.23 -10.42
CA PHE A 209 -16.93 -0.06 -11.27
C PHE A 209 -16.63 -0.38 -12.75
N GLU A 210 -15.61 0.19 -13.34
CA GLU A 210 -15.21 -0.06 -14.74
C GLU A 210 -14.09 -1.09 -14.87
N GLY A 211 -13.46 -1.43 -13.76
CA GLY A 211 -12.36 -2.39 -13.68
C GLY A 211 -11.87 -2.53 -12.24
N PRO A 212 -10.78 -3.26 -11.99
CA PRO A 212 -10.22 -3.32 -10.65
C PRO A 212 -9.68 -1.97 -10.20
N ASP A 213 -10.08 -1.55 -8.99
CA ASP A 213 -9.48 -0.42 -8.30
C ASP A 213 -8.16 -0.84 -7.67
N MET A 214 -7.22 0.10 -7.57
CA MET A 214 -5.96 -0.11 -6.88
C MET A 214 -5.78 0.95 -5.79
N ARG A 215 -5.44 0.48 -4.60
CA ARG A 215 -5.13 1.29 -3.42
C ARG A 215 -3.80 0.85 -2.82
N TYR A 216 -3.29 1.63 -1.86
CA TYR A 216 -2.04 1.33 -1.16
C TYR A 216 -2.30 0.77 0.22
N LEU A 217 -1.55 -0.29 0.56
CA LEU A 217 -1.35 -0.78 1.92
C LEU A 217 0.09 -0.50 2.30
N ALA A 218 0.30 0.21 3.41
CA ALA A 218 1.63 0.42 3.95
C ALA A 218 1.89 -0.50 5.15
N LEU A 219 3.08 -1.09 5.19
CA LEU A 219 3.57 -1.89 6.30
C LEU A 219 4.82 -1.24 6.86
N GLY A 220 4.91 -1.20 8.19
CA GLY A 220 6.09 -0.74 8.92
C GLY A 220 6.78 -1.88 9.64
N ALA A 221 8.11 -1.82 9.73
CA ALA A 221 8.86 -2.76 10.56
C ALA A 221 10.21 -2.18 11.00
N PRO A 222 10.65 -2.43 12.25
CA PRO A 222 12.04 -2.19 12.59
C PRO A 222 12.94 -3.18 11.85
N LEU A 223 14.10 -2.72 11.38
CA LEU A 223 15.16 -3.60 10.87
C LEU A 223 16.07 -3.97 12.03
N GLU A 224 16.41 -5.26 12.11
CA GLU A 224 17.42 -5.72 13.07
C GLU A 224 18.82 -5.33 12.56
N THR A 225 19.50 -4.49 13.30
CA THR A 225 20.94 -4.27 13.11
C THR A 225 21.68 -5.35 13.91
N LYS A 226 22.38 -6.24 13.21
CA LYS A 226 23.38 -7.10 13.86
C LYS A 226 24.68 -6.36 14.02
#